data_0e7c8eb19bf406d1d72b3543ade90709
#
_entry.id   0e7c8eb19bf406d1d72b3543ade90709
#
_cell.length_a   1.000
_cell.length_b   1.000
_cell.length_c   1.000
_cell.angle_alpha   90.00
_cell.angle_beta   90.00
_cell.angle_gamma   90.00
#
_symmetry.space_group_name_H-M   'P 1'
#
loop_
_entity.id
_entity.type
_entity.pdbx_description
1 polymer ?
#
loop_
_entity_poly.entity_id
_entity_poly.type
_entity_poly.pdbx_seq_one_letter_code
_entity_poly.pdbx_strand_id
1 'polypeptide(L)'
;MKKIIFISALALLAVACHKEPYPQDSDNEYLVYTAPDKDIDFTKFTTFDIPDSLLIIGQGEKPQYSQSDNALALIQAFRTNMEKLGYIYTPSNPDADLG
;
A
#
# COMPACT_ATOMS: atom_id res chain seq x y z
N MET A 1 -13.10 -31.57 50.67
CA MET A 1 -13.95 -30.67 49.88
C MET A 1 -13.31 -29.28 49.64
N LYS A 2 -12.65 -28.66 50.60
CA LYS A 2 -11.99 -27.37 50.38
C LYS A 2 -10.91 -27.36 49.31
N LYS A 3 -10.14 -28.42 49.17
CA LYS A 3 -9.08 -28.57 48.14
C LYS A 3 -9.59 -28.67 46.71
N ILE A 4 -10.77 -29.27 46.51
CA ILE A 4 -11.41 -29.44 45.19
C ILE A 4 -11.94 -28.09 44.68
N ILE A 5 -12.46 -27.27 45.56
CA ILE A 5 -12.96 -25.93 45.23
C ILE A 5 -11.81 -25.01 44.80
N PHE A 6 -10.62 -25.13 45.42
CA PHE A 6 -9.44 -24.37 45.07
C PHE A 6 -8.89 -24.72 43.67
N ILE A 7 -8.89 -26.00 43.33
CA ILE A 7 -8.46 -26.49 42.01
C ILE A 7 -9.43 -26.05 40.91
N SER A 8 -10.71 -26.06 41.19
CA SER A 8 -11.74 -25.58 40.25
C SER A 8 -11.65 -24.08 39.98
N ALA A 9 -11.37 -23.28 41.01
CA ALA A 9 -11.19 -21.83 40.87
C ALA A 9 -9.91 -21.46 40.10
N LEU A 10 -8.83 -22.25 40.28
CA LEU A 10 -7.58 -22.03 39.56
C LEU A 10 -7.70 -22.42 38.06
N ALA A 11 -8.50 -23.43 37.74
CA ALA A 11 -8.75 -23.83 36.35
C ALA A 11 -9.60 -22.77 35.59
N LEU A 12 -10.50 -22.10 36.27
CA LEU A 12 -11.31 -21.01 35.67
C LEU A 12 -10.47 -19.75 35.37
N LEU A 13 -9.43 -19.49 36.13
CA LEU A 13 -8.52 -18.37 35.88
C LEU A 13 -7.61 -18.59 34.66
N ALA A 14 -7.33 -19.84 34.30
CA ALA A 14 -6.49 -20.18 33.14
C ALA A 14 -7.21 -19.94 31.78
N VAL A 15 -8.53 -19.91 31.77
CA VAL A 15 -9.32 -19.69 30.55
C VAL A 15 -9.53 -18.21 30.25
N ALA A 16 -9.30 -17.33 31.23
CA ALA A 16 -9.53 -15.90 31.07
C ALA A 16 -8.43 -15.16 30.28
N CYS A 17 -7.32 -15.82 29.98
CA CYS A 17 -6.26 -15.28 29.10
C CYS A 17 -6.41 -15.77 27.67
N HIS A 18 -7.59 -15.65 27.08
CA HIS A 18 -7.72 -15.74 25.64
C HIS A 18 -7.32 -14.37 25.08
N LYS A 19 -6.02 -14.22 24.85
CA LYS A 19 -5.52 -13.11 24.05
C LYS A 19 -6.06 -13.34 22.65
N GLU A 20 -7.03 -12.55 22.24
CA GLU A 20 -7.43 -12.53 20.85
C GLU A 20 -6.18 -12.35 20.01
N PRO A 21 -5.98 -13.16 18.96
CA PRO A 21 -4.90 -12.91 18.04
C PRO A 21 -5.21 -11.62 17.26
N TYR A 22 -4.98 -10.48 17.88
CA TYR A 22 -4.76 -9.28 17.12
C TYR A 22 -3.54 -9.58 16.24
N PRO A 23 -3.63 -9.43 14.94
CA PRO A 23 -2.44 -9.49 14.10
C PRO A 23 -1.50 -8.40 14.59
N GLN A 24 -0.52 -8.79 15.42
CA GLN A 24 0.44 -7.86 16.03
C GLN A 24 1.44 -7.32 15.00
N ASP A 25 1.34 -7.77 13.77
CA ASP A 25 2.23 -7.33 12.69
C ASP A 25 1.62 -6.23 11.81
N SER A 26 0.45 -5.70 12.19
CA SER A 26 -0.17 -4.60 11.45
C SER A 26 0.49 -3.23 11.68
N ASP A 27 1.43 -3.13 12.60
CA ASP A 27 2.08 -1.86 12.92
C ASP A 27 2.93 -1.31 11.77
N ASN A 28 3.20 -2.11 10.73
CA ASN A 28 3.92 -1.70 9.53
C ASN A 28 3.29 -2.19 8.20
N GLU A 29 2.18 -2.88 8.26
CA GLU A 29 1.48 -3.32 7.05
C GLU A 29 0.37 -2.32 6.71
N TYR A 30 0.63 -1.49 5.72
CA TYR A 30 -0.42 -0.72 5.09
C TYR A 30 -1.34 -1.67 4.34
N LEU A 31 -2.61 -1.71 4.73
CA LEU A 31 -3.61 -2.45 3.96
C LEU A 31 -3.81 -1.75 2.62
N VAL A 32 -3.25 -2.31 1.57
CA VAL A 32 -3.50 -1.85 0.21
C VAL A 32 -4.71 -2.60 -0.33
N TYR A 33 -5.82 -1.89 -0.49
CA TYR A 33 -7.00 -2.42 -1.14
C TYR A 33 -7.02 -1.98 -2.59
N THR A 34 -7.01 -2.93 -3.51
CA THR A 34 -7.11 -2.67 -4.94
C THR A 34 -8.46 -3.19 -5.44
N ALA A 35 -9.26 -2.29 -5.99
CA ALA A 35 -10.52 -2.63 -6.63
C ALA A 35 -10.42 -2.28 -8.13
N PRO A 36 -9.92 -3.19 -8.96
CA PRO A 36 -9.86 -2.95 -10.40
C PRO A 36 -11.28 -2.89 -10.98
N ASP A 37 -11.48 -2.03 -11.96
CA ASP A 37 -12.69 -2.03 -12.75
C ASP A 37 -12.77 -3.34 -13.54
N LYS A 38 -13.89 -4.05 -13.41
CA LYS A 38 -14.10 -5.36 -14.05
C LYS A 38 -14.26 -5.28 -15.56
N ASP A 39 -14.61 -4.10 -16.06
CA ASP A 39 -14.86 -3.86 -17.47
C ASP A 39 -13.60 -3.40 -18.23
N ILE A 40 -12.50 -3.17 -17.52
CA ILE A 40 -11.23 -2.77 -18.11
C ILE A 40 -10.32 -3.98 -18.34
N ASP A 41 -9.92 -4.16 -19.58
CA ASP A 41 -8.91 -5.15 -19.95
C ASP A 41 -7.51 -4.51 -19.93
N PHE A 42 -6.83 -4.67 -18.80
CA PHE A 42 -5.48 -4.11 -18.58
C PHE A 42 -4.42 -4.71 -19.52
N THR A 43 -4.68 -5.84 -20.16
CA THR A 43 -3.73 -6.45 -21.10
C THR A 43 -3.59 -5.68 -22.41
N LYS A 44 -4.52 -4.77 -22.68
CA LYS A 44 -4.47 -3.89 -23.86
C LYS A 44 -3.57 -2.68 -23.69
N PHE A 45 -3.21 -2.34 -22.46
CA PHE A 45 -2.34 -1.22 -22.16
C PHE A 45 -0.89 -1.61 -22.35
N THR A 46 -0.15 -0.85 -23.12
CA THR A 46 1.24 -1.14 -23.48
C THR A 46 2.20 0.00 -23.16
N THR A 47 1.71 1.24 -23.16
CA THR A 47 2.52 2.44 -22.97
C THR A 47 2.14 3.18 -21.69
N PHE A 48 3.09 3.86 -21.11
CA PHE A 48 2.84 4.71 -19.96
C PHE A 48 3.67 5.99 -19.99
N ASP A 49 3.12 7.03 -19.39
CA ASP A 49 3.82 8.27 -19.06
C ASP A 49 3.76 8.51 -17.56
N ILE A 50 4.76 9.15 -17.01
CA ILE A 50 4.77 9.64 -15.63
C ILE A 50 5.37 11.03 -15.61
N PRO A 51 4.84 11.94 -14.78
CA PRO A 51 5.38 13.29 -14.65
C PRO A 51 6.81 13.26 -14.12
N ASP A 52 7.56 14.29 -14.44
CA ASP A 52 8.95 14.49 -13.99
C ASP A 52 9.06 15.10 -12.59
N SER A 53 7.93 15.33 -11.94
CA SER A 53 7.84 15.96 -10.62
C SER A 53 6.66 15.42 -9.84
N LEU A 54 6.76 15.44 -8.50
CA LEU A 54 5.69 15.04 -7.61
C LEU A 54 4.88 16.24 -7.13
N LEU A 55 3.56 16.13 -7.19
CA LEU A 55 2.65 17.11 -6.62
C LEU A 55 2.65 16.97 -5.08
N ILE A 56 2.92 18.08 -4.39
CA ILE A 56 2.82 18.17 -2.93
C ILE A 56 1.42 18.65 -2.58
N ILE A 57 0.68 17.85 -1.82
CA ILE A 57 -0.67 18.18 -1.37
C ILE A 57 -0.63 18.64 0.09
N GLY A 58 -1.37 19.71 0.40
CA GLY A 58 -1.58 20.18 1.78
C GLY A 58 -0.60 21.23 2.27
N GLN A 59 0.24 21.78 1.41
CA GLN A 59 1.13 22.87 1.75
C GLN A 59 0.81 24.13 0.90
N GLY A 60 -0.02 25.01 1.44
CA GLY A 60 -0.31 26.30 0.84
C GLY A 60 -1.51 26.33 -0.12
N GLU A 61 -1.81 27.52 -0.66
CA GLU A 61 -2.98 27.76 -1.52
C GLU A 61 -2.75 27.35 -2.98
N LYS A 62 -1.51 27.14 -3.37
CA LYS A 62 -1.16 26.77 -4.75
C LYS A 62 -0.50 25.41 -4.81
N PRO A 63 -0.76 24.62 -5.87
CA PRO A 63 -0.05 23.38 -6.10
C PRO A 63 1.45 23.59 -6.15
N GLN A 64 2.19 22.80 -5.42
CA GLN A 64 3.65 22.79 -5.44
C GLN A 64 4.14 21.47 -6.04
N TYR A 65 5.18 21.54 -6.84
CA TYR A 65 5.81 20.37 -7.45
C TYR A 65 7.22 20.21 -6.91
N SER A 66 7.60 18.98 -6.61
CA SER A 66 8.92 18.66 -6.11
C SER A 66 9.71 17.84 -7.11
N GLN A 67 10.95 18.24 -7.31
CA GLN A 67 11.99 17.51 -8.03
C GLN A 67 13.18 17.23 -7.10
N SER A 68 12.94 17.11 -5.80
CA SER A 68 13.97 16.72 -4.84
C SER A 68 14.53 15.32 -5.17
N ASP A 69 15.71 14.99 -4.67
CA ASP A 69 16.34 13.69 -4.89
C ASP A 69 15.42 12.53 -4.50
N ASN A 70 14.68 12.67 -3.41
CA ASN A 70 13.71 11.66 -2.98
C ASN A 70 12.53 11.54 -3.94
N ALA A 71 12.03 12.67 -4.46
CA ALA A 71 10.95 12.69 -5.44
C ALA A 71 11.39 12.01 -6.75
N LEU A 72 12.56 12.34 -7.23
CA LEU A 72 13.12 11.74 -8.45
C LEU A 72 13.40 10.25 -8.26
N ALA A 73 13.90 9.83 -7.09
CA ALA A 73 14.11 8.42 -6.77
C ALA A 73 12.80 7.63 -6.79
N LEU A 74 11.70 8.19 -6.27
CA LEU A 74 10.38 7.58 -6.28
C LEU A 74 9.85 7.42 -7.72
N ILE A 75 9.95 8.48 -8.52
CA ILE A 75 9.55 8.46 -9.94
C ILE A 75 10.35 7.39 -10.70
N GLN A 76 11.67 7.33 -10.48
CA GLN A 76 12.52 6.34 -11.11
C GLN A 76 12.19 4.91 -10.68
N ALA A 77 11.88 4.69 -9.42
CA ALA A 77 11.45 3.38 -8.92
C ALA A 77 10.13 2.93 -9.57
N PHE A 78 9.18 3.84 -9.68
CA PHE A 78 7.91 3.58 -10.34
C PHE A 78 8.11 3.22 -11.82
N ARG A 79 8.88 4.03 -12.55
CA ARG A 79 9.23 3.77 -13.94
C ARG A 79 9.87 2.40 -14.11
N THR A 80 10.89 2.08 -13.31
CA THR A 80 11.58 0.80 -13.38
C THR A 80 10.65 -0.38 -13.15
N ASN A 81 9.71 -0.26 -12.22
CA ASN A 81 8.73 -1.30 -11.94
C ASN A 81 7.76 -1.49 -13.10
N MET A 82 7.29 -0.42 -13.72
CA MET A 82 6.42 -0.49 -14.89
C MET A 82 7.13 -1.13 -16.09
N GLU A 83 8.38 -0.76 -16.35
CA GLU A 83 9.20 -1.36 -17.42
C GLU A 83 9.43 -2.86 -17.17
N LYS A 84 9.65 -3.29 -15.92
CA LYS A 84 9.77 -4.71 -15.54
C LYS A 84 8.48 -5.51 -15.79
N LEU A 85 7.32 -4.86 -15.68
CA LEU A 85 6.03 -5.45 -16.01
C LEU A 85 5.76 -5.53 -17.52
N GLY A 86 6.66 -4.98 -18.35
CA GLY A 86 6.57 -5.03 -19.81
C GLY A 86 5.96 -3.78 -20.45
N TYR A 87 5.65 -2.75 -19.68
CA TYR A 87 5.17 -1.48 -20.23
C TYR A 87 6.31 -0.65 -20.82
N ILE A 88 5.99 0.14 -21.84
CA ILE A 88 6.93 1.01 -22.54
C ILE A 88 6.76 2.45 -22.07
N TYR A 89 7.83 3.02 -21.55
CA TYR A 89 7.82 4.42 -21.13
C TYR A 89 7.85 5.36 -22.35
N THR A 90 6.88 6.25 -22.42
CA THR A 90 6.70 7.23 -23.51
C THR A 90 6.57 8.64 -22.92
N PRO A 91 7.70 9.30 -22.64
CA PRO A 91 7.68 10.59 -21.94
C PRO A 91 6.95 11.67 -22.76
N SER A 92 6.17 12.47 -22.04
CA SER A 92 5.42 13.60 -22.62
C SER A 92 4.49 13.21 -23.78
N ASN A 93 4.00 11.99 -23.76
CA ASN A 93 3.07 11.51 -24.77
C ASN A 93 1.63 11.57 -24.21
N PRO A 94 0.77 12.50 -24.70
CA PRO A 94 -0.61 12.60 -24.26
C PRO A 94 -1.47 11.40 -24.66
N ASP A 95 -0.99 10.57 -25.58
CA ASP A 95 -1.69 9.37 -26.08
C ASP A 95 -1.17 8.09 -25.39
N ALA A 96 -0.37 8.19 -24.31
CA ALA A 96 0.01 7.04 -23.54
C ALA A 96 -1.22 6.35 -22.94
N ASP A 97 -1.22 5.02 -22.92
CA ASP A 97 -2.37 4.24 -22.42
C ASP A 97 -2.62 4.48 -20.92
N LEU A 98 -1.54 4.71 -20.18
CA LEU A 98 -1.54 4.98 -18.75
C LEU A 98 -0.77 6.28 -18.46
N GLY A 99 -1.38 7.18 -17.66
CA GLY A 99 -0.76 8.44 -17.29
C GLY A 99 -1.48 9.17 -16.17
#